data_ef8e273d0d52b18826fc8f441e9bf79a
#
_entry.id   ef8e273d0d52b18826fc8f441e9bf79a
#
_cell.length_a   1.000
_cell.length_b   1.000
_cell.length_c   1.000
_cell.angle_alpha   90.00
_cell.angle_beta   90.00
_cell.angle_gamma   90.00
#
_symmetry.space_group_name_H-M   'P 1'
#
loop_
_entity.id
_entity.type
_entity.pdbx_description
1 polymer ?
#
loop_
_entity_poly.entity_id
_entity_poly.type
_entity_poly.pdbx_seq_one_letter_code
_entity_poly.pdbx_strand_id
1 'polypeptide(L)'
;MAYLWCEDNQAISEWQGGLTAGTPLYLDTEFMRERTFWPQLALVQVHDGEQIRLIDTTRVDGPTLSPVFQQHTLVMHACSEDLEAIATFTGQYPAAIEDTQI
;
A
#
# COMPACT_ATOMS: atom_id res chain seq x y z
N MET A 1 -2.12 -19.52 5.42
CA MET A 1 -2.88 -18.27 5.27
C MET A 1 -3.03 -17.96 3.79
N ALA A 2 -4.22 -17.66 3.37
CA ALA A 2 -4.47 -17.36 1.95
C ALA A 2 -4.14 -15.90 1.64
N TYR A 3 -3.49 -15.69 0.49
CA TYR A 3 -3.24 -14.35 -0.04
C TYR A 3 -4.33 -14.00 -1.05
N LEU A 4 -4.78 -12.76 -1.03
CA LEU A 4 -5.70 -12.23 -2.02
C LEU A 4 -4.95 -11.29 -2.95
N TRP A 5 -5.00 -11.56 -4.25
CA TRP A 5 -4.42 -10.67 -5.24
C TRP A 5 -5.38 -9.55 -5.59
N CYS A 6 -4.87 -8.33 -5.57
CA CYS A 6 -5.59 -7.16 -6.05
C CYS A 6 -4.94 -6.72 -7.37
N GLU A 7 -5.55 -7.11 -8.47
CA GLU A 7 -5.00 -6.90 -9.81
C GLU A 7 -5.77 -5.86 -10.63
N ASP A 8 -6.79 -5.26 -10.05
CA ASP A 8 -7.56 -4.21 -10.72
C ASP A 8 -8.15 -3.23 -9.72
N ASN A 9 -8.65 -2.11 -10.23
CA ASN A 9 -9.20 -1.04 -9.41
C ASN A 9 -10.47 -1.46 -8.68
N GLN A 10 -11.25 -2.36 -9.25
CA GLN A 10 -12.46 -2.86 -8.62
C GLN A 10 -12.14 -3.63 -7.34
N ALA A 11 -11.10 -4.46 -7.36
CA ALA A 11 -10.66 -5.19 -6.17
C ALA A 11 -10.28 -4.24 -5.03
N ILE A 12 -9.62 -3.12 -5.35
CA ILE A 12 -9.26 -2.11 -4.37
C ILE A 12 -10.52 -1.45 -3.79
N SER A 13 -11.47 -1.09 -4.63
CA SER A 13 -12.71 -0.43 -4.20
C SER A 13 -13.55 -1.35 -3.31
N GLU A 14 -13.64 -2.62 -3.65
CA GLU A 14 -14.34 -3.61 -2.83
C GLU A 14 -13.68 -3.79 -1.47
N TRP A 15 -12.36 -3.85 -1.44
CA TRP A 15 -11.60 -3.94 -0.19
C TRP A 15 -11.85 -2.72 0.69
N GLN A 16 -11.74 -1.53 0.11
CA GLN A 16 -11.98 -0.28 0.83
C GLN A 16 -13.37 -0.26 1.46
N GLY A 17 -14.39 -0.70 0.70
CA GLY A 17 -15.76 -0.73 1.19
C GLY A 17 -15.98 -1.68 2.37
N GLY A 18 -15.13 -2.69 2.50
CA GLY A 18 -15.21 -3.66 3.60
C GLY A 18 -14.32 -3.36 4.80
N LEU A 19 -13.44 -2.36 4.69
CA LEU A 19 -12.54 -2.02 5.79
C LEU A 19 -13.27 -1.21 6.87
N THR A 20 -13.07 -1.62 8.12
CA THR A 20 -13.53 -0.84 9.26
C THR A 20 -12.68 0.41 9.41
N ALA A 21 -13.31 1.56 9.59
CA ALA A 21 -12.61 2.82 9.75
C ALA A 21 -11.59 2.75 10.90
N GLY A 22 -10.37 3.24 10.66
CA GLY A 22 -9.32 3.24 11.65
C GLY A 22 -8.54 1.95 11.79
N THR A 23 -8.87 0.89 11.04
CA THR A 23 -8.09 -0.34 11.04
C THR A 23 -6.64 -0.05 10.64
N PRO A 24 -5.64 -0.44 11.45
CA PRO A 24 -4.25 -0.27 11.02
C PRO A 24 -3.91 -1.23 9.89
N LEU A 25 -3.13 -0.74 8.94
CA LEU A 25 -2.67 -1.54 7.81
C LEU A 25 -1.16 -1.74 7.93
N TYR A 26 -0.74 -2.98 7.98
CA TYR A 26 0.67 -3.35 8.06
C TYR A 26 1.19 -3.57 6.64
N LEU A 27 2.12 -2.73 6.22
CA LEU A 27 2.60 -2.71 4.84
C LEU A 27 4.03 -3.20 4.73
N ASP A 28 4.25 -3.94 3.64
CA ASP A 28 5.58 -4.24 3.13
C ASP A 28 5.57 -3.98 1.63
N THR A 29 6.64 -3.43 1.09
CA THR A 29 6.70 -3.03 -0.31
C THR A 29 7.87 -3.70 -1.02
N GLU A 30 7.67 -3.99 -2.31
CA GLU A 30 8.71 -4.46 -3.19
C GLU A 30 8.87 -3.48 -4.35
N PHE A 31 10.10 -3.21 -4.72
CA PHE A 31 10.43 -2.25 -5.78
C PHE A 31 10.86 -2.96 -7.05
N MET A 32 10.54 -2.35 -8.18
CA MET A 32 11.11 -2.77 -9.45
C MET A 32 12.54 -2.25 -9.54
N ARG A 33 13.48 -3.16 -9.78
CA ARG A 33 14.88 -2.83 -9.99
C ARG A 33 15.14 -2.58 -11.47
N GLU A 34 14.68 -1.43 -11.93
CA GLU A 34 14.96 -1.00 -13.28
C GLU A 34 15.98 0.15 -13.27
N ARG A 35 16.48 0.47 -14.47
CA ARG A 35 17.51 1.49 -14.68
C ARG A 35 16.94 2.90 -14.55
N THR A 36 16.15 3.16 -13.53
CA THR A 36 15.60 4.47 -13.30
C THR A 36 16.19 5.03 -12.01
N PHE A 37 16.32 6.35 -11.95
CA PHE A 37 16.79 7.03 -10.75
C PHE A 37 15.78 7.02 -9.61
N TRP A 38 14.55 6.63 -9.91
CA TRP A 38 13.46 6.70 -8.94
C TRP A 38 13.00 5.29 -8.60
N PRO A 39 12.82 4.97 -7.31
CA PRO A 39 12.26 3.68 -6.94
C PRO A 39 10.85 3.57 -7.49
N GLN A 40 10.59 2.50 -8.22
CA GLN A 40 9.27 2.18 -8.73
C GLN A 40 8.66 1.06 -7.91
N LEU A 41 7.50 1.34 -7.35
CA LEU A 41 6.76 0.36 -6.58
C LEU A 41 6.25 -0.74 -7.51
N ALA A 42 6.52 -1.99 -7.19
CA ALA A 42 6.06 -3.14 -7.97
C ALA A 42 4.93 -3.89 -7.27
N LEU A 43 5.03 -4.03 -5.95
CA LEU A 43 4.11 -4.81 -5.17
C LEU A 43 3.96 -4.19 -3.80
N VAL A 44 2.73 -4.12 -3.31
CA VAL A 44 2.45 -3.77 -1.91
C VAL A 44 1.77 -4.95 -1.25
N GLN A 45 2.35 -5.44 -0.17
CA GLN A 45 1.73 -6.44 0.67
C GLN A 45 1.09 -5.74 1.86
N VAL A 46 -0.20 -5.98 2.07
CA VAL A 46 -0.96 -5.33 3.13
C VAL A 46 -1.64 -6.38 3.98
N HIS A 47 -1.43 -6.29 5.30
CA HIS A 47 -2.15 -7.11 6.28
C HIS A 47 -3.10 -6.19 7.05
N ASP A 48 -4.38 -6.50 7.03
CA ASP A 48 -5.42 -5.69 7.68
C ASP A 48 -5.90 -6.27 9.01
N GLY A 49 -5.20 -7.26 9.53
CA GLY A 49 -5.56 -7.97 10.76
C GLY A 49 -6.28 -9.28 10.50
N GLU A 50 -6.83 -9.48 9.32
CA GLU A 50 -7.58 -10.69 8.95
C GLU A 50 -6.98 -11.40 7.75
N GLN A 51 -6.64 -10.65 6.72
CA GLN A 51 -6.15 -11.19 5.46
C GLN A 51 -4.94 -10.43 4.96
N ILE A 52 -4.14 -11.10 4.14
CA ILE A 52 -3.03 -10.50 3.44
C ILE A 52 -3.44 -10.28 1.99
N ARG A 53 -3.30 -9.04 1.52
CA ARG A 53 -3.53 -8.69 0.13
C ARG A 53 -2.22 -8.32 -0.53
N LEU A 54 -2.06 -8.82 -1.75
CA LEU A 54 -0.94 -8.48 -2.61
C LEU A 54 -1.46 -7.56 -3.71
N ILE A 55 -1.03 -6.32 -3.69
CA ILE A 55 -1.50 -5.30 -4.64
C ILE A 55 -0.46 -5.18 -5.75
N ASP A 56 -0.86 -5.54 -6.95
CA ASP A 56 -0.01 -5.39 -8.14
C ASP A 56 -0.11 -3.95 -8.64
N THR A 57 0.89 -3.16 -8.31
CA THR A 57 0.92 -1.73 -8.66
C THR A 57 1.10 -1.47 -10.15
N THR A 58 1.42 -2.48 -10.93
CA THR A 58 1.48 -2.35 -12.40
C THR A 58 0.10 -2.45 -13.04
N ARG A 59 -0.91 -2.89 -12.30
CA ARG A 59 -2.27 -3.14 -12.81
C ARG A 59 -3.34 -2.32 -12.10
N VAL A 60 -2.98 -1.61 -11.06
CA VAL A 60 -3.88 -0.77 -10.25
C VAL A 60 -3.47 0.68 -10.40
N ASP A 61 -4.44 1.58 -10.50
CA ASP A 61 -4.14 3.02 -10.52
C ASP A 61 -3.81 3.50 -9.11
N GLY A 62 -2.69 4.23 -9.00
CA GLY A 62 -2.27 4.78 -7.72
C GLY A 62 -3.32 5.62 -7.02
N PRO A 63 -3.99 6.57 -7.72
CA PRO A 63 -5.04 7.39 -7.11
C PRO A 63 -6.22 6.58 -6.57
N THR A 64 -6.51 5.40 -7.12
CA THR A 64 -7.55 4.51 -6.57
C THR A 64 -7.14 3.96 -5.20
N LEU A 65 -5.86 3.74 -4.97
CA LEU A 65 -5.33 3.24 -3.71
C LEU A 65 -5.21 4.33 -2.65
N SER A 66 -5.07 5.59 -3.06
CA SER A 66 -4.85 6.71 -2.16
C SER A 66 -5.89 6.81 -1.03
N PRO A 67 -7.22 6.71 -1.28
CA PRO A 67 -8.21 6.81 -0.21
C PRO A 67 -8.03 5.76 0.88
N VAL A 68 -7.63 4.53 0.50
CA VAL A 68 -7.36 3.48 1.49
C VAL A 68 -6.23 3.90 2.42
N PHE A 69 -5.13 4.40 1.86
CA PHE A 69 -3.97 4.78 2.65
C PHE A 69 -4.19 6.07 3.44
N GLN A 70 -5.08 6.96 2.99
CA GLN A 70 -5.37 8.19 3.72
C GLN A 70 -6.30 7.98 4.91
N GLN A 71 -7.10 6.93 4.91
CA GLN A 71 -8.11 6.68 5.94
C GLN A 71 -7.63 5.74 7.05
N HIS A 72 -6.43 5.20 6.93
CA HIS A 72 -5.88 4.22 7.86
C HIS A 72 -4.47 4.58 8.26
N THR A 73 -4.09 4.20 9.49
CA THR A 73 -2.69 4.29 9.91
C THR A 73 -1.90 3.19 9.22
N LEU A 74 -0.83 3.57 8.54
CA LEU A 74 0.07 2.62 7.89
C LEU A 74 1.20 2.28 8.86
N VAL A 75 1.35 1.00 9.16
CA VAL A 75 2.42 0.50 10.02
C VAL A 75 3.49 -0.12 9.13
N MET A 76 4.69 0.41 9.20
CA MET A 76 5.79 0.03 8.30
C MET A 76 7.09 -0.03 9.10
N HIS A 77 8.10 -0.71 8.54
CA HIS A 77 9.41 -0.79 9.14
C HIS A 77 10.45 -0.12 8.24
N ALA A 78 11.22 0.85 8.78
CA ALA A 78 12.24 1.59 8.02
C ALA A 78 11.66 2.23 6.76
N CYS A 79 10.64 3.06 6.93
CA CYS A 79 9.68 3.39 5.88
C CYS A 79 10.04 4.55 4.96
N SER A 80 11.21 5.19 5.08
CA SER A 80 11.50 6.42 4.31
C SER A 80 11.44 6.22 2.79
N GLU A 81 12.05 5.15 2.28
CA GLU A 81 12.05 4.83 0.85
C GLU A 81 10.66 4.38 0.38
N ASP A 82 10.00 3.60 1.23
CA ASP A 82 8.64 3.13 0.96
C ASP A 82 7.66 4.29 0.87
N LEU A 83 7.80 5.30 1.74
CA LEU A 83 6.96 6.48 1.73
C LEU A 83 7.11 7.29 0.45
N GLU A 84 8.32 7.47 -0.02
CA GLU A 84 8.57 8.15 -1.29
C GLU A 84 7.91 7.41 -2.45
N ALA A 85 8.03 6.10 -2.48
CA ALA A 85 7.44 5.28 -3.53
C ALA A 85 5.91 5.30 -3.47
N ILE A 86 5.33 5.22 -2.28
CA ILE A 86 3.89 5.30 -2.09
C ILE A 86 3.36 6.66 -2.51
N ALA A 87 4.04 7.75 -2.10
CA ALA A 87 3.63 9.10 -2.47
C ALA A 87 3.70 9.32 -3.99
N THR A 88 4.73 8.80 -4.63
CA THR A 88 4.87 8.89 -6.08
C THR A 88 3.77 8.11 -6.79
N PHE A 89 3.46 6.92 -6.30
CA PHE A 89 2.46 6.06 -6.93
C PHE A 89 1.04 6.57 -6.72
N THR A 90 0.68 6.93 -5.49
CA THR A 90 -0.69 7.35 -5.14
C THR A 90 -0.95 8.84 -5.37
N GLY A 91 0.10 9.63 -5.46
CA GLY A 91 0.00 11.09 -5.59
C GLY A 91 -0.03 11.84 -4.27
N GLN A 92 -0.01 11.14 -3.14
CA GLN A 92 -0.06 11.77 -1.82
C GLN A 92 0.76 10.98 -0.81
N TYR A 93 1.37 11.69 0.15
CA TYR A 93 1.92 11.03 1.32
C TYR A 93 0.78 10.55 2.21
N PRO A 94 0.92 9.36 2.84
CA PRO A 94 -0.07 8.88 3.79
C PRO A 94 -0.25 9.86 4.94
N ALA A 95 -1.50 9.96 5.44
CA ALA A 95 -1.83 10.91 6.49
C ALA A 95 -1.32 10.48 7.87
N ALA A 96 -1.28 9.18 8.14
CA ALA A 96 -0.86 8.65 9.43
C ALA A 96 0.04 7.44 9.24
N ILE A 97 1.24 7.51 9.82
CA ILE A 97 2.26 6.46 9.69
C ILE A 97 2.83 6.14 11.05
N GLU A 98 3.03 4.86 11.28
CA GLU A 98 3.76 4.36 12.42
C GLU A 98 4.96 3.53 11.91
N ASP A 99 6.17 4.00 12.16
CA ASP A 99 7.39 3.29 11.80
C ASP A 99 7.82 2.46 12.99
N THR A 100 7.93 1.14 12.78
CA THR A 100 8.33 0.21 13.85
C THR A 100 9.83 0.19 14.09
N GLN A 101 10.61 0.80 13.23
CA GLN A 101 12.04 0.97 13.44
C GLN A 101 12.29 2.22 14.29
N ILE A 102 12.65 2.02 15.51
CA ILE A 102 12.93 3.10 16.46
C ILE A 102 14.42 3.14 16.78
#